data_8abec87a74574650e955f1e572b9e9f3
#
_entry.id   8abec87a74574650e955f1e572b9e9f3
#
_cell.length_a   1.000
_cell.length_b   1.000
_cell.length_c   1.000
_cell.angle_alpha   90.00
_cell.angle_beta   90.00
_cell.angle_gamma   90.00
#
_symmetry.space_group_name_H-M   'P 1'
#
loop_
_entity.id
_entity.type
_entity.pdbx_description
1 polymer ?
#
loop_
_entity_poly.entity_id
_entity_poly.type
_entity_poly.pdbx_seq_one_letter_code
_entity_poly.pdbx_strand_id
1 'polypeptide(L)' 'MKMLDDLKDALDEIEREDEWAANFVSDILERKESAPDYKLTGKQFEKLNQIHQRFVKRW' A
#
# COMPACT_ATOMS: atom_id res chain seq x y z
N MET A 1 -8.23 3.86 6.77
CA MET A 1 -6.91 3.67 7.39
C MET A 1 -5.91 4.61 6.72
N LYS A 2 -5.30 5.45 7.53
CA LYS A 2 -4.44 6.52 6.98
C LYS A 2 -3.27 6.02 6.16
N MET A 3 -2.65 4.92 6.56
CA MET A 3 -1.53 4.35 5.82
C MET A 3 -1.92 4.01 4.38
N LEU A 4 -3.11 3.46 4.18
CA LEU A 4 -3.56 3.13 2.84
C LEU A 4 -3.86 4.38 2.02
N ASP A 5 -4.39 5.42 2.66
CA ASP A 5 -4.62 6.69 1.97
C ASP A 5 -3.30 7.32 1.52
N ASP A 6 -2.29 7.27 2.38
CA ASP A 6 -0.97 7.77 2.05
C ASP A 6 -0.37 6.99 0.87
N LEU A 7 -0.51 5.67 0.88
CA LEU A 7 -0.01 4.83 -0.19
C LEU A 7 -0.74 5.09 -1.50
N LYS A 8 -2.04 5.33 -1.41
CA LYS A 8 -2.83 5.66 -2.60
C LYS A 8 -2.32 6.94 -3.25
N ASP A 9 -2.03 7.94 -2.44
CA ASP A 9 -1.52 9.22 -2.95
C ASP A 9 -0.13 9.07 -3.55
N ALA A 10 0.68 8.16 -3.03
CA ALA A 10 2.04 7.94 -3.50
C ALA A 10 2.13 6.85 -4.59
N LEU A 11 1.00 6.30 -5.01
CA LEU A 11 1.00 5.15 -5.91
C LEU A 11 1.75 5.40 -7.22
N ASP A 12 1.60 6.59 -7.79
CA ASP A 12 2.28 6.92 -9.04
C ASP A 12 3.80 6.87 -8.87
N GLU A 13 4.29 7.39 -7.76
CA GLU A 13 5.72 7.37 -7.46
C GLU A 13 6.20 5.96 -7.21
N ILE A 14 5.41 5.18 -6.48
CA ILE A 14 5.75 3.79 -6.21
C ILE A 14 5.85 3.01 -7.51
N GLU A 15 4.90 3.22 -8.41
CA GLU A 15 4.88 2.52 -9.70
C GLU A 15 6.12 2.84 -10.53
N ARG A 16 6.57 4.07 -10.48
CA ARG A 16 7.76 4.46 -11.22
C ARG A 16 9.04 3.83 -10.70
N GLU A 17 9.12 3.63 -9.39
CA GLU A 17 10.33 3.12 -8.78
C GLU A 17 10.29 1.61 -8.54
N ASP A 18 9.12 1.05 -8.29
CA ASP A 18 8.97 -0.36 -7.99
C ASP A 18 7.57 -0.82 -8.39
N GLU A 19 7.47 -1.29 -9.61
CA GLU A 19 6.21 -1.74 -10.17
C GLU A 19 5.57 -2.86 -9.32
N TRP A 20 6.40 -3.77 -8.80
CA TRP A 20 5.89 -4.85 -7.97
C TRP A 20 5.21 -4.30 -6.71
N ALA A 21 5.84 -3.34 -6.06
CA ALA A 21 5.27 -2.73 -4.86
C ALA A 21 3.97 -2.01 -5.18
N ALA A 22 3.93 -1.31 -6.31
CA ALA A 22 2.72 -0.61 -6.73
C ALA A 22 1.58 -1.59 -7.00
N ASN A 23 1.87 -2.70 -7.65
CA ASN A 23 0.86 -3.72 -7.92
C ASN A 23 0.33 -4.32 -6.62
N PHE A 24 1.20 -4.57 -5.67
CA PHE A 24 0.81 -5.10 -4.37
C PHE A 24 -0.10 -4.11 -3.63
N VAL A 25 0.27 -2.85 -3.58
CA VAL A 25 -0.52 -1.81 -2.93
C VAL A 25 -1.88 -1.67 -3.62
N SER A 26 -1.87 -1.63 -4.94
CA SER A 26 -3.10 -1.49 -5.71
C SER A 26 -4.06 -2.65 -5.44
N ASP A 27 -3.54 -3.87 -5.34
CA ASP A 27 -4.34 -5.04 -5.05
C ASP A 27 -5.01 -4.92 -3.68
N ILE A 28 -4.26 -4.49 -2.68
CA ILE A 28 -4.79 -4.32 -1.33
C ILE A 28 -5.86 -3.24 -1.30
N LEU A 29 -5.60 -2.10 -1.97
CA LEU A 29 -6.58 -1.01 -2.03
C LEU A 29 -7.88 -1.47 -2.67
N GLU A 30 -7.78 -2.23 -3.73
CA GLU A 30 -8.95 -2.75 -4.44
C GLU A 30 -9.74 -3.72 -3.56
N ARG A 31 -9.06 -4.58 -2.82
CA ARG A 31 -9.72 -5.52 -1.91
C ARG A 31 -10.44 -4.78 -0.79
N LYS A 32 -9.84 -3.74 -0.24
CA LYS A 32 -10.46 -2.95 0.82
C LYS A 32 -11.68 -2.19 0.29
N GLU A 33 -11.63 -1.74 -0.94
CA GLU A 33 -12.74 -1.04 -1.56
C GLU A 33 -13.92 -1.97 -1.82
N SER A 34 -13.62 -3.18 -2.31
CA SER A 34 -14.66 -4.17 -2.60
C SER A 34 -15.23 -4.79 -1.32
N ALA A 35 -14.42 -4.90 -0.29
CA ALA A 35 -14.83 -5.51 0.98
C ALA A 35 -14.29 -4.67 2.13
N PRO A 36 -15.06 -3.67 2.60
CA PRO A 36 -14.58 -2.80 3.69
C PRO A 36 -14.17 -3.54 4.95
N ASP A 37 -14.70 -4.72 5.15
CA ASP A 37 -14.35 -5.55 6.30
C ASP A 37 -13.12 -6.41 6.07
N TYR A 38 -12.53 -6.33 4.89
CA TYR A 38 -11.34 -7.11 4.57
C TYR A 38 -10.21 -6.81 5.57
N LYS A 39 -9.65 -7.86 6.13
CA LYS A 39 -8.57 -7.73 7.11
C LYS A 39 -7.27 -8.21 6.50
N LEU A 40 -6.25 -7.39 6.64
CA LEU A 40 -4.92 -7.75 6.16
C LEU A 40 -4.32 -8.85 7.03
N THR A 41 -3.60 -9.76 6.39
CA THR A 41 -2.81 -10.72 7.15
C THR A 41 -1.60 -10.01 7.73
N GLY A 42 -0.94 -10.64 8.70
CA GLY A 42 0.28 -10.08 9.29
C GLY A 42 1.35 -9.80 8.24
N LYS A 43 1.51 -10.72 7.29
CA LYS A 43 2.51 -10.55 6.25
C LYS A 43 2.15 -9.41 5.29
N GLN A 44 0.88 -9.28 4.95
CA GLN A 44 0.43 -8.18 4.10
C GLN A 44 0.65 -6.85 4.79
N PHE A 45 0.29 -6.76 6.06
CA PHE A 45 0.46 -5.53 6.82
C PHE A 45 1.95 -5.16 6.91
N GLU A 46 2.80 -6.14 7.21
CA GLU A 46 4.23 -5.90 7.31
C GLU A 46 4.80 -5.37 5.99
N LYS A 47 4.40 -5.95 4.88
CA LYS A 47 4.87 -5.52 3.57
C LYS A 47 4.38 -4.11 3.25
N LEU A 48 3.12 -3.83 3.53
CA LEU A 48 2.58 -2.49 3.34
C LEU A 48 3.33 -1.46 4.18
N ASN A 49 3.64 -1.81 5.42
CA ASN A 49 4.37 -0.92 6.30
C ASN A 49 5.77 -0.62 5.76
N GLN A 50 6.45 -1.63 5.24
CA GLN A 50 7.76 -1.45 4.62
C GLN A 50 7.68 -0.50 3.42
N ILE A 51 6.69 -0.70 2.57
CA ILE A 51 6.49 0.16 1.40
C ILE A 51 6.18 1.58 1.84
N HIS A 52 5.33 1.72 2.85
CA HIS A 52 4.96 3.02 3.37
C HIS A 52 6.18 3.78 3.89
N GLN A 53 7.02 3.09 4.66
CA GLN A 53 8.24 3.72 5.19
C GLN A 53 9.21 4.11 4.07
N ARG A 54 9.29 3.30 3.04
CA ARG A 54 10.20 3.54 1.94
C ARG A 54 9.79 4.75 1.09
N PHE A 55 8.51 4.89 0.81
CA PHE A 55 8.04 5.90 -0.13
C PHE A 55 7.35 7.09 0.52
N VAL A 56 6.82 6.94 1.71
CA VAL A 56 6.05 8.00 2.37
C VAL A 56 6.81 8.60 3.55
N LYS A 57 7.45 7.77 4.35
CA LYS A 57 8.15 8.23 5.56
C LYS A 57 9.65 8.32 5.36
N ARG A 58 10.10 8.96 4.33
CA ARG A 58 11.53 9.04 4.05
C ARG A 58 12.15 10.37 4.45
N TRP A 59 11.54 11.02 5.42
CA TRP A 59 12.02 12.33 5.95
C TRP A 59 12.01 12.28 7.52
#